data_de28cdb975448e8e24f07e0da14c5ed3
#
_entry.id   de28cdb975448e8e24f07e0da14c5ed3
#
_cell.length_a   1.000
_cell.length_b   1.000
_cell.length_c   1.000
_cell.angle_alpha   90.00
_cell.angle_beta   90.00
_cell.angle_gamma   90.00
#
_symmetry.space_group_name_H-M   'P 1'
#
loop_
_entity.id
_entity.type
_entity.pdbx_description
1 polymer ?
#
loop_
_entity_poly.entity_id
_entity_poly.type
_entity_poly.pdbx_seq_one_letter_code
_entity_poly.pdbx_strand_id
1 'polypeptide(L)'
;MPIADRHPEAVPGTVHLVDLAGATAGGKVEFVPRPSDDPEDPLNWSRRRKYLAVAMVNIYTMGIAICFTLQNSVLADITHDTGISTEHLVQATGVTFLVCGWGCLVTQPLALTYGRRGMYLISMLVTVPLMVWSAYSTSTGEWYAHRILFGLVNSPIEALPEVSIPDIFFAHERGAWMSVYVFTLFGFSFVSPLVAGFFTEAYGWRWTMNLGAIVAATCFVILFFFMEETMYFRPTLEGLEDETRQTDEKATEPRASMEEKKVGSAVTDQKTGTSYEKKNYIKKLKPFARMEGRPTKTQMFKSMVRPVAILFQFPGVAWVGLIYGISLSWYNVINATVSPILSSPPYSWSTGAVGLIYVGPFIGAALGSIWAGHIADRLTLILARRNKGIREPEQRLWPLVLAGILSCIGLIIWGIGAAHGAHWAVLAVGLGILIFSCVAGSSIVLSYNVDCFKDMSGESTVSVIIVRNTLGFAISYGITPWYSNMGLQNCFIMAGFLSLGCMSTFLFMIWKGKSLRRRCAKRYWSYAEKGIHAAN
;
A
#
# COMPACT_ATOMS: atom_id res chain seq x y z
N MET A 1 4.50 16.44 -31.27
CA MET A 1 3.11 16.72 -30.90
C MET A 1 2.88 16.16 -29.51
N PRO A 2 2.31 16.90 -28.57
CA PRO A 2 2.00 16.39 -27.24
C PRO A 2 1.12 15.13 -27.31
N ILE A 3 1.29 14.17 -26.40
CA ILE A 3 0.49 12.92 -26.35
C ILE A 3 -1.00 13.26 -26.22
N ALA A 4 -1.32 14.31 -25.46
CA ALA A 4 -2.70 14.82 -25.30
C ALA A 4 -3.37 15.21 -26.63
N ASP A 5 -2.59 15.60 -27.64
CA ASP A 5 -3.09 16.00 -28.95
C ASP A 5 -3.16 14.83 -29.95
N ARG A 6 -2.43 13.74 -29.67
CA ARG A 6 -2.46 12.52 -30.50
C ARG A 6 -3.67 11.62 -30.19
N HIS A 7 -4.13 11.60 -28.94
CA HIS A 7 -5.23 10.74 -28.48
C HIS A 7 -6.20 11.48 -27.57
N PRO A 8 -6.93 12.52 -28.07
CA PRO A 8 -7.82 13.35 -27.23
C PRO A 8 -9.02 12.56 -26.66
N GLU A 9 -9.35 11.40 -27.23
CA GLU A 9 -10.48 10.57 -26.81
C GLU A 9 -10.10 9.39 -25.91
N ALA A 10 -8.80 9.11 -25.73
CA ALA A 10 -8.34 7.99 -24.90
C ALA A 10 -8.64 8.26 -23.42
N VAL A 11 -9.47 7.41 -22.81
CA VAL A 11 -9.83 7.50 -21.40
C VAL A 11 -8.80 6.71 -20.59
N PRO A 12 -8.03 7.35 -19.68
CA PRO A 12 -7.01 6.67 -18.90
C PRO A 12 -7.54 5.42 -18.18
N GLY A 13 -6.81 4.32 -18.21
CA GLY A 13 -7.13 3.07 -17.51
C GLY A 13 -8.14 2.16 -18.21
N THR A 14 -8.70 2.51 -19.37
CA THR A 14 -9.54 1.60 -20.15
C THR A 14 -8.65 0.72 -21.03
N VAL A 15 -8.78 -0.61 -20.92
CA VAL A 15 -7.97 -1.60 -21.65
C VAL A 15 -8.89 -2.53 -22.44
N HIS A 16 -8.60 -2.73 -23.71
CA HIS A 16 -9.27 -3.75 -24.51
C HIS A 16 -8.59 -5.10 -24.25
N LEU A 17 -9.36 -6.10 -23.83
CA LEU A 17 -8.92 -7.50 -23.76
C LEU A 17 -8.92 -8.10 -25.19
N VAL A 18 -8.27 -7.43 -26.13
CA VAL A 18 -8.07 -8.00 -27.45
C VAL A 18 -7.00 -9.08 -27.31
N ASP A 19 -7.43 -10.30 -27.43
CA ASP A 19 -6.66 -11.48 -27.77
C ASP A 19 -5.41 -11.85 -26.96
N LEU A 20 -5.58 -12.02 -25.65
CA LEU A 20 -4.78 -13.07 -25.00
C LEU A 20 -5.01 -14.47 -25.65
N ALA A 21 -6.13 -14.69 -26.34
CA ALA A 21 -6.41 -15.93 -27.07
C ALA A 21 -5.83 -15.92 -28.50
N GLY A 22 -5.70 -14.76 -29.16
CA GLY A 22 -5.08 -14.64 -30.49
C GLY A 22 -3.55 -14.62 -30.43
N ALA A 23 -2.95 -14.07 -29.36
CA ALA A 23 -1.50 -14.07 -29.13
C ALA A 23 -0.92 -15.47 -28.85
N THR A 24 -1.76 -16.48 -28.51
CA THR A 24 -1.35 -17.88 -28.33
C THR A 24 -1.23 -18.67 -29.63
N ALA A 25 -1.68 -18.15 -30.77
CA ALA A 25 -1.62 -18.84 -32.06
C ALA A 25 -0.31 -18.58 -32.85
N GLY A 26 0.83 -18.40 -32.18
CA GLY A 26 2.15 -18.36 -32.85
C GLY A 26 3.05 -17.19 -32.50
N GLY A 27 2.67 -16.31 -31.58
CA GLY A 27 3.47 -15.15 -31.14
C GLY A 27 4.28 -15.39 -29.88
N LYS A 28 5.52 -14.90 -29.85
CA LYS A 28 6.33 -14.81 -28.63
C LYS A 28 5.55 -14.00 -27.60
N VAL A 29 5.37 -14.54 -26.38
CA VAL A 29 4.81 -13.78 -25.25
C VAL A 29 5.70 -12.57 -25.01
N GLU A 30 5.24 -11.39 -25.37
CA GLU A 30 5.94 -10.16 -25.03
C GLU A 30 5.70 -9.83 -23.57
N PHE A 31 6.79 -9.66 -22.84
CA PHE A 31 6.74 -9.29 -21.42
C PHE A 31 6.54 -7.77 -21.27
N VAL A 32 5.54 -7.38 -20.47
CA VAL A 32 5.28 -5.98 -20.14
C VAL A 32 5.67 -5.74 -18.67
N PRO A 33 6.48 -4.72 -18.35
CA PRO A 33 7.25 -3.85 -19.25
C PRO A 33 8.39 -4.59 -19.95
N ARG A 34 8.85 -4.07 -21.10
CA ARG A 34 9.99 -4.66 -21.82
C ARG A 34 11.26 -4.51 -20.97
N PRO A 35 11.96 -5.63 -20.69
CA PRO A 35 13.25 -5.55 -20.01
C PRO A 35 14.27 -4.85 -20.89
N SER A 36 15.21 -4.12 -20.30
CA SER A 36 16.37 -3.58 -21.01
C SER A 36 17.40 -4.68 -21.30
N ASP A 37 18.37 -4.43 -22.18
CA ASP A 37 19.48 -5.37 -22.44
C ASP A 37 20.49 -5.42 -21.28
N ASP A 38 20.34 -4.59 -20.24
CA ASP A 38 21.20 -4.54 -19.07
C ASP A 38 20.96 -5.75 -18.15
N PRO A 39 21.98 -6.57 -17.85
CA PRO A 39 21.86 -7.67 -16.87
C PRO A 39 21.55 -7.20 -15.44
N GLU A 40 21.75 -5.93 -15.11
CA GLU A 40 21.43 -5.36 -13.79
C GLU A 40 20.00 -4.83 -13.70
N ASP A 41 19.22 -4.81 -14.79
CA ASP A 41 17.79 -4.54 -14.75
C ASP A 41 17.10 -5.60 -13.86
N PRO A 42 16.33 -5.22 -12.81
CA PRO A 42 15.63 -6.16 -11.95
C PRO A 42 14.72 -7.15 -12.69
N LEU A 43 14.17 -6.78 -13.86
CA LEU A 43 13.36 -7.67 -14.69
C LEU A 43 14.18 -8.82 -15.29
N ASN A 44 15.48 -8.64 -15.50
CA ASN A 44 16.39 -9.66 -16.03
C ASN A 44 17.02 -10.55 -14.94
N TRP A 45 16.77 -10.26 -13.67
CA TRP A 45 17.35 -11.03 -12.58
C TRP A 45 16.88 -12.48 -12.59
N SER A 46 17.74 -13.39 -12.16
CA SER A 46 17.38 -14.80 -11.95
C SER A 46 16.24 -14.91 -10.92
N ARG A 47 15.41 -15.94 -11.02
CA ARG A 47 14.29 -16.17 -10.09
C ARG A 47 14.72 -16.16 -8.63
N ARG A 48 15.88 -16.77 -8.31
CA ARG A 48 16.42 -16.79 -6.94
C ARG A 48 16.74 -15.39 -6.43
N ARG A 49 17.34 -14.52 -7.28
CA ARG A 49 17.67 -13.14 -6.94
C ARG A 49 16.40 -12.30 -6.75
N LYS A 50 15.38 -12.48 -7.59
CA LYS A 50 14.05 -11.83 -7.45
C LYS A 50 13.37 -12.22 -6.14
N TYR A 51 13.35 -13.51 -5.81
CA TYR A 51 12.74 -14.00 -4.57
C TYR A 51 13.48 -13.49 -3.33
N LEU A 52 14.81 -13.43 -3.36
CA LEU A 52 15.58 -12.82 -2.29
C LEU A 52 15.24 -11.33 -2.12
N ALA A 53 15.15 -10.57 -3.21
CA ALA A 53 14.82 -9.14 -3.15
C ALA A 53 13.43 -8.90 -2.54
N VAL A 54 12.42 -9.68 -2.96
CA VAL A 54 11.07 -9.59 -2.36
C VAL A 54 11.06 -10.06 -0.91
N ALA A 55 11.80 -11.11 -0.58
CA ALA A 55 11.93 -11.54 0.81
C ALA A 55 12.50 -10.43 1.70
N MET A 56 13.48 -9.66 1.20
CA MET A 56 14.04 -8.52 1.93
C MET A 56 13.01 -7.41 2.12
N VAL A 57 12.22 -7.08 1.09
CA VAL A 57 11.11 -6.11 1.21
C VAL A 57 10.08 -6.58 2.24
N ASN A 58 9.73 -7.88 2.24
CA ASN A 58 8.79 -8.43 3.21
C ASN A 58 9.38 -8.49 4.64
N ILE A 59 10.67 -8.77 4.82
CA ILE A 59 11.35 -8.73 6.13
C ILE A 59 11.34 -7.30 6.68
N TYR A 60 11.59 -6.29 5.84
CA TYR A 60 11.46 -4.90 6.22
C TYR A 60 10.03 -4.58 6.69
N THR A 61 9.04 -4.93 5.87
CA THR A 61 7.61 -4.70 6.16
C THR A 61 7.20 -5.39 7.46
N MET A 62 7.59 -6.64 7.65
CA MET A 62 7.36 -7.40 8.87
C MET A 62 7.95 -6.70 10.10
N GLY A 63 9.24 -6.33 10.05
CA GLY A 63 9.92 -5.70 11.17
C GLY A 63 9.28 -4.39 11.61
N ILE A 64 8.94 -3.53 10.65
CA ILE A 64 8.28 -2.25 10.95
C ILE A 64 6.83 -2.48 11.39
N ALA A 65 6.06 -3.37 10.76
CA ALA A 65 4.67 -3.69 11.16
C ALA A 65 4.61 -4.19 12.62
N ILE A 66 5.56 -5.03 13.03
CA ILE A 66 5.70 -5.48 14.42
C ILE A 66 5.93 -4.28 15.34
N CYS A 67 6.91 -3.42 15.06
CA CYS A 67 7.22 -2.26 15.89
C CYS A 67 6.05 -1.25 15.99
N PHE A 68 5.24 -1.10 14.94
CA PHE A 68 4.05 -0.24 14.97
C PHE A 68 2.97 -0.72 15.92
N THR A 69 2.80 -2.03 16.08
CA THR A 69 1.60 -2.62 16.69
C THR A 69 1.83 -3.32 18.02
N LEU A 70 3.10 -3.52 18.45
CA LEU A 70 3.44 -4.15 19.74
C LEU A 70 2.69 -3.55 20.93
N GLN A 71 2.49 -2.25 20.95
CA GLN A 71 1.82 -1.54 22.06
C GLN A 71 0.31 -1.82 22.16
N ASN A 72 -0.33 -2.33 21.08
CA ASN A 72 -1.80 -2.34 20.99
C ASN A 72 -2.48 -3.24 22.03
N SER A 73 -1.83 -4.31 22.48
CA SER A 73 -2.33 -5.19 23.55
C SER A 73 -1.95 -4.74 24.95
N VAL A 74 -0.96 -3.85 25.09
CA VAL A 74 -0.36 -3.47 26.39
C VAL A 74 -0.66 -2.05 26.81
N LEU A 75 -1.62 -1.38 26.17
CA LEU A 75 -1.99 0.02 26.48
C LEU A 75 -2.42 0.20 27.94
N ALA A 76 -3.15 -0.78 28.49
CA ALA A 76 -3.60 -0.74 29.89
C ALA A 76 -2.42 -0.81 30.88
N ASP A 77 -1.43 -1.67 30.60
CA ASP A 77 -0.24 -1.83 31.44
C ASP A 77 0.62 -0.56 31.43
N ILE A 78 0.79 0.06 30.23
CA ILE A 78 1.51 1.32 30.08
C ILE A 78 0.82 2.43 30.89
N THR A 79 -0.51 2.53 30.81
CA THR A 79 -1.30 3.52 31.56
C THR A 79 -1.14 3.31 33.06
N HIS A 80 -1.20 2.07 33.54
CA HIS A 80 -1.05 1.74 34.95
C HIS A 80 0.33 2.12 35.51
N ASP A 81 1.40 1.83 34.75
CA ASP A 81 2.77 2.03 35.22
C ASP A 81 3.25 3.49 35.09
N THR A 82 2.86 4.18 34.03
CA THR A 82 3.38 5.52 33.72
C THR A 82 2.45 6.63 34.12
N GLY A 83 1.17 6.34 34.38
CA GLY A 83 0.12 7.34 34.64
C GLY A 83 -0.30 8.12 33.40
N ILE A 84 0.22 7.80 32.21
CA ILE A 84 -0.22 8.41 30.95
C ILE A 84 -1.60 7.86 30.63
N SER A 85 -2.58 8.73 30.38
CA SER A 85 -3.94 8.28 30.07
C SER A 85 -3.96 7.48 28.74
N THR A 86 -4.81 6.46 28.68
CA THR A 86 -5.03 5.66 27.46
C THR A 86 -5.42 6.54 26.28
N GLU A 87 -6.15 7.63 26.52
CA GLU A 87 -6.51 8.60 25.50
C GLU A 87 -5.28 9.21 24.82
N HIS A 88 -4.29 9.69 25.61
CA HIS A 88 -3.05 10.23 25.07
C HIS A 88 -2.22 9.19 24.32
N LEU A 89 -2.20 7.93 24.78
CA LEU A 89 -1.52 6.84 24.08
C LEU A 89 -2.15 6.57 22.69
N VAL A 90 -3.47 6.57 22.59
CA VAL A 90 -4.22 6.39 21.35
C VAL A 90 -4.03 7.60 20.42
N GLN A 91 -4.11 8.82 20.95
CA GLN A 91 -3.86 10.05 20.19
C GLN A 91 -2.44 10.09 19.62
N ALA A 92 -1.44 9.73 20.41
CA ALA A 92 -0.04 9.67 19.97
C ALA A 92 0.15 8.64 18.84
N THR A 93 -0.59 7.52 18.86
CA THR A 93 -0.61 6.57 17.75
C THR A 93 -1.22 7.20 16.49
N GLY A 94 -2.29 7.96 16.61
CA GLY A 94 -2.85 8.75 15.53
C GLY A 94 -1.85 9.74 14.93
N VAL A 95 -1.08 10.46 15.78
CA VAL A 95 0.00 11.35 15.33
C VAL A 95 1.06 10.59 14.55
N THR A 96 1.41 9.36 14.98
CA THR A 96 2.35 8.50 14.24
C THR A 96 1.86 8.26 12.82
N PHE A 97 0.58 7.90 12.63
CA PHE A 97 0.00 7.69 11.30
C PHE A 97 0.00 8.98 10.46
N LEU A 98 -0.38 10.12 11.06
CA LEU A 98 -0.36 11.40 10.37
C LEU A 98 1.03 11.70 9.82
N VAL A 99 2.04 11.66 10.69
CA VAL A 99 3.43 11.97 10.34
C VAL A 99 3.99 10.94 9.36
N CYS A 100 3.61 9.66 9.47
CA CYS A 100 3.97 8.59 8.55
C CYS A 100 3.44 8.89 7.13
N GLY A 101 2.18 9.26 7.00
CA GLY A 101 1.57 9.59 5.70
C GLY A 101 2.16 10.83 5.04
N TRP A 102 2.28 11.93 5.80
CA TRP A 102 2.88 13.17 5.30
C TRP A 102 4.40 13.03 5.08
N GLY A 103 5.07 12.18 5.85
CA GLY A 103 6.48 11.83 5.68
C GLY A 103 6.79 11.20 4.32
N CYS A 104 5.82 10.52 3.70
CA CYS A 104 5.96 9.96 2.35
C CYS A 104 6.28 11.04 1.29
N LEU A 105 5.81 12.29 1.48
CA LEU A 105 6.15 13.40 0.58
C LEU A 105 7.66 13.66 0.52
N VAL A 106 8.37 13.38 1.58
CA VAL A 106 9.82 13.57 1.67
C VAL A 106 10.56 12.28 1.33
N THR A 107 10.16 11.17 1.95
CA THR A 107 10.91 9.91 1.87
C THR A 107 10.80 9.23 0.51
N GLN A 108 9.66 9.29 -0.18
CA GLN A 108 9.52 8.69 -1.51
C GLN A 108 10.38 9.41 -2.57
N PRO A 109 10.34 10.75 -2.75
CA PRO A 109 11.24 11.42 -3.67
C PRO A 109 12.73 11.24 -3.34
N LEU A 110 13.09 11.18 -2.06
CA LEU A 110 14.46 10.85 -1.65
C LEU A 110 14.85 9.44 -2.09
N ALA A 111 13.97 8.46 -1.87
CA ALA A 111 14.22 7.08 -2.28
C ALA A 111 14.33 6.94 -3.81
N LEU A 112 13.49 7.64 -4.56
CA LEU A 112 13.54 7.66 -6.03
C LEU A 112 14.73 8.44 -6.59
N THR A 113 15.37 9.31 -5.80
CA THR A 113 16.53 10.10 -6.23
C THR A 113 17.84 9.46 -5.80
N TYR A 114 17.93 8.94 -4.58
CA TYR A 114 19.18 8.47 -3.97
C TYR A 114 19.29 6.95 -3.89
N GLY A 115 18.20 6.23 -4.16
CA GLY A 115 18.11 4.78 -4.04
C GLY A 115 17.20 4.35 -2.90
N ARG A 116 16.54 3.22 -3.10
CA ARG A 116 15.54 2.69 -2.12
C ARG A 116 16.22 1.98 -0.97
N ARG A 117 17.29 1.24 -1.25
CA ARG A 117 18.02 0.45 -0.25
C ARG A 117 18.46 1.30 0.94
N GLY A 118 19.04 2.49 0.66
CA GLY A 118 19.46 3.42 1.71
C GLY A 118 18.34 3.85 2.64
N MET A 119 17.15 4.11 2.08
CA MET A 119 15.98 4.51 2.86
C MET A 119 15.46 3.37 3.75
N TYR A 120 15.41 2.14 3.24
CA TYR A 120 15.05 0.96 4.04
C TYR A 120 16.01 0.74 5.21
N LEU A 121 17.32 0.86 4.97
CA LEU A 121 18.34 0.67 6.00
C LEU A 121 18.31 1.77 7.06
N ILE A 122 18.18 3.04 6.66
CA ILE A 122 18.11 4.17 7.62
C ILE A 122 16.86 4.06 8.48
N SER A 123 15.70 3.77 7.86
CA SER A 123 14.44 3.58 8.58
C SER A 123 14.59 2.50 9.66
N MET A 124 15.10 1.32 9.30
CA MET A 124 15.25 0.22 10.24
C MET A 124 16.29 0.51 11.33
N LEU A 125 17.42 1.13 10.98
CA LEU A 125 18.49 1.47 11.93
C LEU A 125 18.00 2.47 12.99
N VAL A 126 17.29 3.53 12.57
CA VAL A 126 16.81 4.56 13.50
C VAL A 126 15.60 4.06 14.31
N THR A 127 14.88 3.07 13.83
CA THR A 127 13.79 2.43 14.60
C THR A 127 14.31 1.77 15.87
N VAL A 128 15.53 1.22 15.88
CA VAL A 128 16.10 0.55 17.08
C VAL A 128 16.14 1.51 18.29
N PRO A 129 16.86 2.65 18.26
CA PRO A 129 16.89 3.55 19.41
C PRO A 129 15.53 4.15 19.74
N LEU A 130 14.63 4.33 18.77
CA LEU A 130 13.28 4.83 19.03
C LEU A 130 12.44 3.82 19.82
N MET A 131 12.56 2.52 19.54
CA MET A 131 11.88 1.47 20.30
C MET A 131 12.44 1.36 21.72
N VAL A 132 13.77 1.49 21.90
CA VAL A 132 14.37 1.55 23.24
C VAL A 132 13.86 2.78 23.99
N TRP A 133 13.82 3.96 23.35
CA TRP A 133 13.28 5.16 23.99
C TRP A 133 11.83 4.98 24.42
N SER A 134 11.00 4.33 23.63
CA SER A 134 9.61 4.06 24.00
C SER A 134 9.47 3.22 25.27
N ALA A 135 10.41 2.28 25.53
CA ALA A 135 10.43 1.45 26.73
C ALA A 135 10.70 2.24 28.03
N TYR A 136 11.41 3.35 27.92
CA TYR A 136 11.83 4.18 29.07
C TYR A 136 11.10 5.53 29.15
N SER A 137 10.15 5.81 28.26
CA SER A 137 9.34 7.03 28.31
C SER A 137 8.40 7.01 29.51
N THR A 138 8.43 8.10 30.29
CA THR A 138 7.62 8.25 31.51
C THR A 138 6.67 9.45 31.47
N SER A 139 6.84 10.34 30.49
CA SER A 139 5.99 11.52 30.33
C SER A 139 5.20 11.50 29.02
N THR A 140 4.04 12.15 29.02
CA THR A 140 3.20 12.29 27.83
C THR A 140 3.97 13.00 26.70
N GLY A 141 4.78 14.02 27.03
CA GLY A 141 5.57 14.74 26.03
C GLY A 141 6.61 13.87 25.33
N GLU A 142 7.34 13.02 26.07
CA GLU A 142 8.29 12.06 25.52
C GLU A 142 7.56 11.03 24.63
N TRP A 143 6.36 10.59 25.07
CA TRP A 143 5.55 9.65 24.31
C TRP A 143 5.16 10.21 22.94
N TYR A 144 4.72 11.47 22.87
CA TYR A 144 4.45 12.13 21.58
C TYR A 144 5.72 12.33 20.75
N ALA A 145 6.82 12.76 21.38
CA ALA A 145 8.06 13.05 20.66
C ALA A 145 8.62 11.82 19.93
N HIS A 146 8.75 10.69 20.64
CA HIS A 146 9.25 9.48 20.00
C HIS A 146 8.28 8.94 18.94
N ARG A 147 6.95 9.11 19.13
CA ARG A 147 5.92 8.71 18.15
C ARG A 147 5.96 9.54 16.86
N ILE A 148 6.20 10.84 16.96
CA ILE A 148 6.42 11.72 15.80
C ILE A 148 7.65 11.26 15.01
N LEU A 149 8.78 11.07 15.69
CA LEU A 149 10.01 10.62 15.05
C LEU A 149 9.86 9.22 14.43
N PHE A 150 9.19 8.31 15.14
CA PHE A 150 8.91 6.97 14.67
C PHE A 150 8.06 7.00 13.38
N GLY A 151 7.02 7.83 13.31
CA GLY A 151 6.19 8.00 12.12
C GLY A 151 7.00 8.53 10.93
N LEU A 152 7.82 9.57 11.14
CA LEU A 152 8.63 10.17 10.08
C LEU A 152 9.65 9.18 9.50
N VAL A 153 10.39 8.49 10.37
CA VAL A 153 11.46 7.56 9.99
C VAL A 153 10.90 6.32 9.30
N ASN A 154 9.71 5.88 9.70
CA ASN A 154 9.07 4.67 9.16
C ASN A 154 8.07 4.94 8.03
N SER A 155 7.94 6.19 7.57
CA SER A 155 7.12 6.51 6.39
C SER A 155 7.46 5.70 5.12
N PRO A 156 8.70 5.21 4.88
CA PRO A 156 8.99 4.34 3.74
C PRO A 156 8.15 3.07 3.65
N ILE A 157 7.64 2.52 4.76
CA ILE A 157 6.80 1.31 4.76
C ILE A 157 5.52 1.49 3.93
N GLU A 158 5.03 2.71 3.86
CA GLU A 158 3.76 3.04 3.23
C GLU A 158 3.82 3.03 1.70
N ALA A 159 4.93 3.47 1.13
CA ALA A 159 5.02 3.71 -0.31
C ALA A 159 6.10 2.87 -1.00
N LEU A 160 7.24 2.62 -0.37
CA LEU A 160 8.37 1.99 -1.06
C LEU A 160 8.16 0.53 -1.44
N PRO A 161 7.53 -0.35 -0.64
CA PRO A 161 7.24 -1.72 -1.06
C PRO A 161 6.35 -1.77 -2.30
N GLU A 162 5.33 -0.89 -2.38
CA GLU A 162 4.40 -0.79 -3.50
C GLU A 162 5.06 -0.36 -4.81
N VAL A 163 6.19 0.33 -4.73
CA VAL A 163 7.00 0.72 -5.90
C VAL A 163 8.11 -0.31 -6.17
N SER A 164 8.68 -0.92 -5.12
CA SER A 164 9.81 -1.85 -5.27
C SER A 164 9.39 -3.19 -5.90
N ILE A 165 8.22 -3.73 -5.52
CA ILE A 165 7.74 -5.03 -6.05
C ILE A 165 7.43 -4.96 -7.55
N PRO A 166 6.70 -3.94 -8.08
CA PRO A 166 6.48 -3.79 -9.51
C PRO A 166 7.74 -3.66 -10.37
N ASP A 167 8.83 -3.15 -9.80
CA ASP A 167 10.09 -3.02 -10.55
C ASP A 167 10.84 -4.35 -10.72
N ILE A 168 10.57 -5.33 -9.85
CA ILE A 168 11.21 -6.65 -9.86
C ILE A 168 10.46 -7.65 -10.76
N PHE A 169 9.13 -7.50 -10.88
CA PHE A 169 8.27 -8.49 -11.54
C PHE A 169 7.53 -7.93 -12.75
N PHE A 170 7.27 -8.81 -13.72
CA PHE A 170 6.39 -8.52 -14.85
C PHE A 170 4.93 -8.33 -14.40
N ALA A 171 4.15 -7.63 -15.21
CA ALA A 171 2.76 -7.29 -14.89
C ALA A 171 1.88 -8.49 -14.49
N HIS A 172 2.09 -9.67 -15.09
CA HIS A 172 1.34 -10.89 -14.79
C HIS A 172 1.68 -11.52 -13.43
N GLU A 173 2.89 -11.29 -12.89
CA GLU A 173 3.35 -11.81 -11.59
C GLU A 173 3.11 -10.82 -10.44
N ARG A 174 3.00 -9.52 -10.73
CA ARG A 174 2.91 -8.43 -9.73
C ARG A 174 1.77 -8.64 -8.74
N GLY A 175 0.59 -9.04 -9.22
CA GLY A 175 -0.58 -9.22 -8.36
C GLY A 175 -0.35 -10.21 -7.22
N ALA A 176 0.28 -11.35 -7.52
CA ALA A 176 0.60 -12.36 -6.51
C ALA A 176 1.58 -11.84 -5.44
N TRP A 177 2.65 -11.16 -5.87
CA TRP A 177 3.66 -10.65 -4.95
C TRP A 177 3.18 -9.46 -4.13
N MET A 178 2.33 -8.60 -4.70
CA MET A 178 1.64 -7.54 -3.96
C MET A 178 0.71 -8.12 -2.89
N SER A 179 0.02 -9.23 -3.17
CA SER A 179 -0.81 -9.92 -2.18
C SER A 179 0.02 -10.49 -1.02
N VAL A 180 1.22 -11.03 -1.31
CA VAL A 180 2.17 -11.48 -0.26
C VAL A 180 2.61 -10.31 0.62
N TYR A 181 2.95 -9.17 0.03
CA TYR A 181 3.29 -7.95 0.78
C TYR A 181 2.15 -7.49 1.68
N VAL A 182 0.93 -7.37 1.13
CA VAL A 182 -0.25 -6.95 1.90
C VAL A 182 -0.53 -7.93 3.04
N PHE A 183 -0.43 -9.24 2.79
CA PHE A 183 -0.56 -10.25 3.84
C PHE A 183 0.52 -10.13 4.91
N THR A 184 1.78 -9.87 4.53
CA THR A 184 2.87 -9.63 5.48
C THR A 184 2.59 -8.41 6.34
N LEU A 185 2.18 -7.29 5.73
CA LEU A 185 1.87 -6.05 6.45
C LEU A 185 0.76 -6.24 7.48
N PHE A 186 -0.39 -6.71 7.05
CA PHE A 186 -1.54 -6.88 7.96
C PHE A 186 -1.40 -8.10 8.88
N GLY A 187 -0.88 -9.22 8.39
CA GLY A 187 -0.69 -10.41 9.18
C GLY A 187 0.20 -10.16 10.40
N PHE A 188 1.38 -9.59 10.19
CA PHE A 188 2.29 -9.28 11.29
C PHE A 188 1.80 -8.14 12.18
N SER A 189 0.96 -7.24 11.66
CA SER A 189 0.27 -6.24 12.48
C SER A 189 -0.69 -6.84 13.52
N PHE A 190 -1.18 -8.07 13.29
CA PHE A 190 -2.04 -8.78 14.25
C PHE A 190 -1.29 -9.85 15.06
N VAL A 191 -0.27 -10.47 14.47
CA VAL A 191 0.62 -11.41 15.21
C VAL A 191 1.41 -10.67 16.29
N SER A 192 1.81 -9.43 16.04
CA SER A 192 2.60 -8.62 16.97
C SER A 192 1.88 -8.38 18.31
N PRO A 193 0.64 -7.86 18.38
CA PRO A 193 -0.08 -7.72 19.64
C PRO A 193 -0.37 -9.05 20.33
N LEU A 194 -0.56 -10.13 19.58
CA LEU A 194 -0.72 -11.48 20.12
C LEU A 194 0.53 -11.89 20.90
N VAL A 195 1.71 -11.79 20.27
CA VAL A 195 2.99 -12.13 20.92
C VAL A 195 3.29 -11.17 22.06
N ALA A 196 3.01 -9.87 21.87
CA ALA A 196 3.24 -8.82 22.86
C ALA A 196 2.44 -9.07 24.14
N GLY A 197 1.19 -9.56 24.04
CA GLY A 197 0.37 -9.89 25.20
C GLY A 197 1.02 -10.92 26.11
N PHE A 198 1.39 -12.10 25.57
CA PHE A 198 2.05 -13.16 26.34
C PHE A 198 3.44 -12.75 26.84
N PHE A 199 4.19 -12.03 26.02
CA PHE A 199 5.53 -11.60 26.40
C PHE A 199 5.48 -10.58 27.55
N THR A 200 4.47 -9.71 27.56
CA THR A 200 4.25 -8.73 28.64
C THR A 200 3.88 -9.40 29.97
N GLU A 201 3.06 -10.44 29.95
CA GLU A 201 2.76 -11.22 31.16
C GLU A 201 4.01 -11.84 31.79
N ALA A 202 4.96 -12.29 30.96
CA ALA A 202 6.18 -12.94 31.43
C ALA A 202 7.27 -11.95 31.87
N TYR A 203 7.45 -10.83 31.14
CA TYR A 203 8.63 -9.96 31.28
C TYR A 203 8.28 -8.48 31.47
N GLY A 204 7.00 -8.11 31.40
CA GLY A 204 6.53 -6.72 31.50
C GLY A 204 6.59 -5.95 30.18
N TRP A 205 5.81 -4.87 30.08
CA TRP A 205 5.62 -4.09 28.85
C TRP A 205 6.91 -3.39 28.38
N ARG A 206 7.81 -3.00 29.28
CA ARG A 206 9.10 -2.38 28.90
C ARG A 206 9.97 -3.35 28.09
N TRP A 207 10.02 -4.60 28.49
CA TRP A 207 10.72 -5.64 27.75
C TRP A 207 10.04 -5.95 26.42
N THR A 208 8.73 -5.81 26.33
CA THR A 208 7.99 -5.94 25.07
C THR A 208 8.41 -4.86 24.06
N MET A 209 8.61 -3.61 24.51
CA MET A 209 9.16 -2.56 23.63
C MET A 209 10.61 -2.86 23.24
N ASN A 210 11.44 -3.34 24.15
CA ASN A 210 12.81 -3.78 23.84
C ASN A 210 12.84 -4.98 22.88
N LEU A 211 11.87 -5.89 22.93
CA LEU A 211 11.70 -6.95 21.92
C LEU A 211 11.54 -6.35 20.51
N GLY A 212 10.75 -5.27 20.39
CA GLY A 212 10.64 -4.53 19.13
C GLY A 212 11.99 -3.99 18.64
N ALA A 213 12.83 -3.47 19.56
CA ALA A 213 14.18 -3.02 19.20
C ALA A 213 15.07 -4.19 18.72
N ILE A 214 14.98 -5.36 19.37
CA ILE A 214 15.72 -6.56 18.97
C ILE A 214 15.28 -7.03 17.58
N VAL A 215 13.97 -7.07 17.31
CA VAL A 215 13.42 -7.42 15.99
C VAL A 215 13.91 -6.44 14.93
N ALA A 216 13.85 -5.14 15.19
CA ALA A 216 14.32 -4.10 14.26
C ALA A 216 15.84 -4.25 13.99
N ALA A 217 16.65 -4.48 15.03
CA ALA A 217 18.10 -4.69 14.88
C ALA A 217 18.41 -5.95 14.06
N THR A 218 17.70 -7.05 14.30
CA THR A 218 17.86 -8.28 13.55
C THR A 218 17.48 -8.10 12.08
N CYS A 219 16.34 -7.45 11.80
CA CYS A 219 15.92 -7.13 10.45
C CYS A 219 16.93 -6.19 9.76
N PHE A 220 17.46 -5.18 10.47
CA PHE A 220 18.50 -4.31 9.93
C PHE A 220 19.75 -5.10 9.49
N VAL A 221 20.23 -6.01 10.32
CA VAL A 221 21.41 -6.84 9.98
C VAL A 221 21.13 -7.69 8.73
N ILE A 222 19.97 -8.34 8.66
CA ILE A 222 19.59 -9.15 7.50
C ILE A 222 19.52 -8.26 6.24
N LEU A 223 18.86 -7.11 6.30
CA LEU A 223 18.74 -6.19 5.17
C LEU A 223 20.10 -5.62 4.75
N PHE A 224 20.98 -5.32 5.71
CA PHE A 224 22.30 -4.78 5.41
C PHE A 224 23.13 -5.72 4.56
N PHE A 225 23.09 -7.02 4.83
CA PHE A 225 23.88 -8.01 4.10
C PHE A 225 23.19 -8.54 2.84
N PHE A 226 21.87 -8.66 2.80
CA PHE A 226 21.18 -9.37 1.72
C PHE A 226 20.31 -8.51 0.81
N MET A 227 19.97 -7.28 1.19
CA MET A 227 19.15 -6.41 0.35
C MET A 227 20.00 -5.75 -0.72
N GLU A 228 19.65 -5.95 -2.00
CA GLU A 228 20.22 -5.24 -3.13
C GLU A 228 19.35 -4.03 -3.52
N GLU A 229 19.93 -3.07 -4.26
CA GLU A 229 19.17 -1.93 -4.81
C GLU A 229 18.25 -2.41 -5.95
N THR A 230 16.97 -2.04 -5.85
CA THR A 230 15.93 -2.45 -6.81
C THR A 230 15.56 -1.34 -7.78
N MET A 231 16.07 -0.13 -7.59
CA MET A 231 15.76 1.00 -8.44
C MET A 231 16.46 0.89 -9.79
N TYR A 232 15.69 1.03 -10.87
CA TYR A 232 16.17 1.06 -12.24
C TYR A 232 15.34 2.03 -13.07
N PHE A 233 15.97 2.91 -13.84
CA PHE A 233 15.29 3.87 -14.70
C PHE A 233 15.06 3.25 -16.08
N ARG A 234 13.79 3.08 -16.46
CA ARG A 234 13.38 2.62 -17.79
C ARG A 234 12.82 3.80 -18.59
N PRO A 235 13.21 3.94 -19.86
CA PRO A 235 12.73 5.04 -20.71
C PRO A 235 11.28 4.85 -21.20
N THR A 236 10.68 3.68 -20.99
CA THR A 236 9.36 3.31 -21.52
C THR A 236 8.26 3.46 -20.46
N LEU A 237 7.10 4.01 -20.86
CA LEU A 237 5.87 4.09 -20.07
C LEU A 237 4.93 2.93 -20.44
N GLU A 238 4.46 2.20 -19.44
CA GLU A 238 3.56 1.04 -19.65
C GLU A 238 2.24 1.42 -20.35
N GLY A 239 1.69 2.61 -20.07
CA GLY A 239 0.43 3.07 -20.68
C GLY A 239 0.55 3.44 -22.15
N LEU A 240 1.73 3.85 -22.62
CA LEU A 240 2.00 4.16 -24.03
C LEU A 240 2.29 2.92 -24.85
N GLU A 241 2.86 1.87 -24.28
CA GLU A 241 3.10 0.61 -24.94
C GLU A 241 1.78 -0.07 -25.37
N ASP A 242 0.74 -0.01 -24.51
CA ASP A 242 -0.59 -0.56 -24.80
C ASP A 242 -1.27 0.20 -25.97
N GLU A 243 -1.06 1.52 -26.11
CA GLU A 243 -1.66 2.33 -27.18
C GLU A 243 -0.91 2.24 -28.50
N THR A 244 0.41 2.16 -28.49
CA THR A 244 1.23 2.00 -29.70
C THR A 244 0.90 0.68 -30.40
N ARG A 245 0.63 -0.38 -29.64
CA ARG A 245 0.16 -1.66 -30.18
C ARG A 245 -1.17 -1.56 -30.93
N GLN A 246 -2.15 -0.85 -30.39
CA GLN A 246 -3.46 -0.68 -31.05
C GLN A 246 -3.35 0.09 -32.36
N THR A 247 -2.34 0.94 -32.51
CA THR A 247 -2.09 1.70 -33.73
C THR A 247 -1.38 0.84 -34.77
N ASP A 248 -0.43 0.00 -34.36
CA ASP A 248 0.30 -0.90 -35.25
C ASP A 248 -0.58 -2.07 -35.73
N GLU A 249 -1.47 -2.61 -34.89
CA GLU A 249 -2.43 -3.65 -35.30
C GLU A 249 -3.48 -3.12 -36.27
N LYS A 250 -3.96 -1.88 -36.13
CA LYS A 250 -4.85 -1.23 -37.11
C LYS A 250 -4.16 -0.90 -38.43
N ALA A 251 -2.84 -0.72 -38.41
CA ALA A 251 -2.05 -0.50 -39.63
C ALA A 251 -1.72 -1.80 -40.40
N THR A 252 -1.89 -2.96 -39.77
CA THR A 252 -1.57 -4.28 -40.32
C THR A 252 -2.78 -4.99 -40.92
N GLU A 253 -3.97 -4.37 -41.01
CA GLU A 253 -5.06 -4.90 -41.84
C GLU A 253 -4.62 -4.92 -43.32
N PRO A 254 -4.71 -6.05 -44.02
CA PRO A 254 -4.17 -6.17 -45.36
C PRO A 254 -4.98 -5.33 -46.34
N ARG A 255 -4.49 -4.16 -46.68
CA ARG A 255 -4.85 -3.52 -47.95
C ARG A 255 -4.32 -4.36 -49.07
N ALA A 256 -5.21 -5.12 -49.73
CA ALA A 256 -4.93 -5.83 -50.94
C ALA A 256 -4.38 -4.89 -52.02
N SER A 257 -3.29 -5.35 -52.62
CA SER A 257 -2.73 -4.92 -53.90
C SER A 257 -2.35 -3.44 -54.09
N MET A 258 -1.04 -3.16 -54.13
CA MET A 258 -0.35 -2.53 -55.26
C MET A 258 1.15 -2.36 -54.99
N GLU A 259 1.91 -2.94 -55.94
CA GLU A 259 3.27 -2.60 -56.35
C GLU A 259 4.45 -2.58 -55.36
N GLU A 260 5.27 -3.62 -55.53
CA GLU A 260 6.68 -3.64 -55.13
C GLU A 260 7.44 -2.44 -55.74
N LYS A 261 7.88 -1.54 -54.87
CA LYS A 261 9.04 -0.70 -55.16
C LYS A 261 10.08 -0.96 -54.09
N LYS A 262 11.12 -1.73 -54.48
CA LYS A 262 12.37 -1.86 -53.75
C LYS A 262 12.97 -0.47 -53.49
N VAL A 263 12.88 0.00 -52.29
CA VAL A 263 13.78 1.01 -51.77
C VAL A 263 14.50 0.37 -50.58
N GLY A 264 15.73 -0.03 -50.82
CA GLY A 264 16.66 -0.47 -49.81
C GLY A 264 16.91 0.69 -48.82
N SER A 265 16.25 0.68 -47.71
CA SER A 265 16.60 1.49 -46.54
C SER A 265 17.37 0.59 -45.60
N ALA A 266 18.67 0.72 -45.60
CA ALA A 266 19.55 0.16 -44.58
C ALA A 266 19.14 0.76 -43.23
N VAL A 267 18.34 -0.01 -42.49
CA VAL A 267 18.22 0.23 -41.03
C VAL A 267 19.55 -0.18 -40.47
N THR A 268 20.43 0.81 -40.30
CA THR A 268 21.65 0.65 -39.53
C THR A 268 21.26 0.36 -38.10
N ASP A 269 21.29 -0.92 -37.71
CA ASP A 269 21.33 -1.36 -36.33
C ASP A 269 22.57 -0.71 -35.67
N GLN A 270 22.40 0.50 -35.18
CA GLN A 270 23.37 1.05 -34.24
C GLN A 270 23.19 0.28 -32.91
N LYS A 271 23.73 -0.93 -32.86
CA LYS A 271 24.17 -1.54 -31.62
C LYS A 271 25.27 -0.62 -31.05
N THR A 272 24.84 0.37 -30.28
CA THR A 272 25.73 1.01 -29.32
C THR A 272 26.14 -0.07 -28.34
N GLY A 273 27.29 -0.67 -28.57
CA GLY A 273 27.92 -1.67 -27.73
C GLY A 273 28.35 -1.04 -26.41
N THR A 274 27.37 -0.70 -25.55
CA THR A 274 27.62 -0.42 -24.14
C THR A 274 27.94 -1.76 -23.49
N SER A 275 29.22 -1.98 -23.22
CA SER A 275 29.70 -3.14 -22.45
C SER A 275 29.18 -2.99 -21.02
N TYR A 276 28.12 -3.70 -20.68
CA TYR A 276 27.56 -3.74 -19.31
C TYR A 276 28.49 -4.58 -18.43
N GLU A 277 29.27 -3.93 -17.55
CA GLU A 277 30.07 -4.63 -16.55
C GLU A 277 29.17 -5.15 -15.43
N LYS A 278 29.20 -6.47 -15.16
CA LYS A 278 28.55 -7.05 -13.99
C LYS A 278 29.17 -6.46 -12.72
N LYS A 279 28.36 -5.77 -11.92
CA LYS A 279 28.79 -5.19 -10.64
C LYS A 279 29.16 -6.29 -9.66
N ASN A 280 30.33 -6.15 -8.98
CA ASN A 280 30.71 -7.03 -7.88
C ASN A 280 29.73 -6.90 -6.70
N TYR A 281 29.52 -7.98 -5.92
CA TYR A 281 28.55 -8.04 -4.81
C TYR A 281 28.71 -6.85 -3.83
N ILE A 282 29.92 -6.49 -3.43
CA ILE A 282 30.21 -5.36 -2.55
C ILE A 282 29.77 -4.02 -3.16
N LYS A 283 29.92 -3.86 -4.48
CA LYS A 283 29.46 -2.65 -5.19
C LYS A 283 27.92 -2.55 -5.21
N LYS A 284 27.22 -3.70 -5.21
CA LYS A 284 25.75 -3.78 -5.16
C LYS A 284 25.19 -3.44 -3.77
N LEU A 285 25.97 -3.66 -2.72
CA LEU A 285 25.60 -3.38 -1.33
C LEU A 285 25.87 -1.94 -0.89
N LYS A 286 26.23 -1.01 -1.79
CA LYS A 286 26.34 0.40 -1.44
C LYS A 286 24.96 0.97 -1.05
N PRO A 287 24.82 1.66 0.11
CA PRO A 287 23.55 2.21 0.57
C PRO A 287 22.93 3.20 -0.42
N PHE A 288 23.76 3.98 -1.06
CA PHE A 288 23.37 4.97 -2.07
C PHE A 288 24.14 4.70 -3.37
N ALA A 289 23.43 4.28 -4.40
CA ALA A 289 24.02 4.04 -5.71
C ALA A 289 24.02 5.35 -6.53
N ARG A 290 25.13 5.63 -7.23
CA ARG A 290 25.12 6.63 -8.32
C ARG A 290 24.51 5.95 -9.54
N MET A 291 23.38 6.45 -10.01
CA MET A 291 22.72 5.97 -11.23
C MET A 291 22.71 7.08 -12.26
N GLU A 292 22.87 6.71 -13.53
CA GLU A 292 22.64 7.58 -14.67
C GLU A 292 21.14 7.85 -14.79
N GLY A 293 20.73 9.05 -15.21
CA GLY A 293 19.30 9.43 -15.26
C GLY A 293 18.70 9.93 -13.93
N ARG A 294 19.54 10.22 -12.93
CA ARG A 294 19.08 10.72 -11.62
C ARG A 294 18.34 12.05 -11.76
N PRO A 295 17.14 12.21 -11.16
CA PRO A 295 16.42 13.49 -11.13
C PRO A 295 17.27 14.62 -10.52
N THR A 296 17.14 15.82 -11.07
CA THR A 296 17.79 17.01 -10.50
C THR A 296 17.15 17.37 -9.15
N LYS A 297 17.89 18.10 -8.30
CA LYS A 297 17.33 18.55 -7.00
C LYS A 297 16.03 19.32 -7.16
N THR A 298 15.90 20.13 -8.20
CA THR A 298 14.67 20.88 -8.50
C THR A 298 13.51 19.95 -8.87
N GLN A 299 13.76 18.90 -9.64
CA GLN A 299 12.76 17.89 -9.97
C GLN A 299 12.33 17.11 -8.72
N MET A 300 13.27 16.73 -7.86
CA MET A 300 12.99 16.08 -6.57
C MET A 300 12.06 16.94 -5.69
N PHE A 301 12.34 18.24 -5.52
CA PHE A 301 11.46 19.13 -4.75
C PHE A 301 10.08 19.30 -5.40
N LYS A 302 10.00 19.36 -6.72
CA LYS A 302 8.70 19.36 -7.44
C LYS A 302 7.93 18.07 -7.19
N SER A 303 8.59 16.92 -7.14
CA SER A 303 7.96 15.62 -6.85
C SER A 303 7.40 15.55 -5.43
N MET A 304 7.93 16.30 -4.46
CA MET A 304 7.36 16.38 -3.11
C MET A 304 5.99 17.05 -3.08
N VAL A 305 5.73 18.03 -3.94
CA VAL A 305 4.46 18.79 -3.96
C VAL A 305 3.42 18.15 -4.88
N ARG A 306 3.85 17.37 -5.88
CA ARG A 306 2.95 16.76 -6.87
C ARG A 306 1.83 15.92 -6.27
N PRO A 307 2.05 15.03 -5.27
CA PRO A 307 0.97 14.23 -4.69
C PRO A 307 -0.15 15.09 -4.09
N VAL A 308 0.20 16.20 -3.46
CA VAL A 308 -0.80 17.14 -2.91
C VAL A 308 -1.60 17.80 -4.04
N ALA A 309 -0.94 18.20 -5.12
CA ALA A 309 -1.62 18.77 -6.30
C ALA A 309 -2.55 17.75 -6.99
N ILE A 310 -2.11 16.49 -7.09
CA ILE A 310 -2.89 15.38 -7.66
C ILE A 310 -4.18 15.18 -6.89
N LEU A 311 -4.15 15.26 -5.56
CA LEU A 311 -5.31 15.09 -4.70
C LEU A 311 -6.46 16.04 -5.08
N PHE A 312 -6.13 17.31 -5.39
CA PHE A 312 -7.13 18.32 -5.75
C PHE A 312 -7.50 18.30 -7.24
N GLN A 313 -6.62 17.80 -8.10
CA GLN A 313 -6.83 17.78 -9.55
C GLN A 313 -7.57 16.54 -10.06
N PHE A 314 -7.48 15.43 -9.32
CA PHE A 314 -8.07 14.14 -9.69
C PHE A 314 -9.06 13.65 -8.62
N PRO A 315 -10.36 13.97 -8.77
CA PRO A 315 -11.39 13.58 -7.78
C PRO A 315 -11.45 12.06 -7.53
N GLY A 316 -11.09 11.26 -8.53
CA GLY A 316 -10.99 9.81 -8.37
C GLY A 316 -9.94 9.40 -7.32
N VAL A 317 -8.77 10.04 -7.29
CA VAL A 317 -7.71 9.79 -6.30
C VAL A 317 -8.17 10.21 -4.90
N ALA A 318 -8.83 11.36 -4.78
CA ALA A 318 -9.38 11.84 -3.51
C ALA A 318 -10.43 10.88 -2.95
N TRP A 319 -11.32 10.36 -3.80
CA TRP A 319 -12.32 9.36 -3.41
C TRP A 319 -11.66 8.04 -2.97
N VAL A 320 -10.66 7.55 -3.69
CA VAL A 320 -9.88 6.37 -3.29
C VAL A 320 -9.26 6.59 -1.91
N GLY A 321 -8.64 7.75 -1.68
CA GLY A 321 -8.07 8.12 -0.38
C GLY A 321 -9.11 8.12 0.74
N LEU A 322 -10.31 8.62 0.47
CA LEU A 322 -11.42 8.63 1.43
C LEU A 322 -11.84 7.20 1.81
N ILE A 323 -12.11 6.34 0.84
CA ILE A 323 -12.58 4.97 1.13
C ILE A 323 -11.50 4.13 1.80
N TYR A 324 -10.25 4.25 1.33
CA TYR A 324 -9.13 3.59 1.96
C TYR A 324 -8.91 4.10 3.40
N GLY A 325 -9.02 5.42 3.60
CA GLY A 325 -8.89 6.04 4.91
C GLY A 325 -9.97 5.60 5.89
N ILE A 326 -11.22 5.52 5.46
CA ILE A 326 -12.33 5.02 6.28
C ILE A 326 -12.13 3.56 6.65
N SER A 327 -11.72 2.71 5.72
CA SER A 327 -11.43 1.31 5.98
C SER A 327 -10.35 1.14 7.06
N LEU A 328 -9.25 1.91 6.96
CA LEU A 328 -8.17 1.88 7.95
C LEU A 328 -8.50 2.60 9.26
N SER A 329 -9.42 3.56 9.25
CA SER A 329 -9.90 4.19 10.49
C SER A 329 -10.53 3.15 11.43
N TRP A 330 -11.26 2.19 10.90
CA TRP A 330 -11.83 1.11 11.72
C TRP A 330 -10.77 0.17 12.28
N TYR A 331 -9.68 -0.06 11.56
CA TYR A 331 -8.51 -0.75 12.10
C TYR A 331 -7.92 0.00 13.30
N ASN A 332 -7.77 1.33 13.20
CA ASN A 332 -7.28 2.14 14.30
C ASN A 332 -8.24 2.14 15.49
N VAL A 333 -9.55 2.15 15.24
CA VAL A 333 -10.58 2.04 16.28
C VAL A 333 -10.45 0.73 17.06
N ILE A 334 -10.24 -0.41 16.39
CA ILE A 334 -9.98 -1.69 17.06
C ILE A 334 -8.76 -1.58 17.97
N ASN A 335 -7.64 -1.13 17.43
CA ASN A 335 -6.39 -1.04 18.19
C ASN A 335 -6.50 -0.10 19.39
N ALA A 336 -7.34 0.94 19.31
CA ALA A 336 -7.61 1.87 20.39
C ALA A 336 -8.55 1.32 21.47
N THR A 337 -9.44 0.39 21.11
CA THR A 337 -10.54 -0.02 22.00
C THR A 337 -10.39 -1.43 22.57
N VAL A 338 -9.66 -2.33 21.90
CA VAL A 338 -9.53 -3.73 22.32
C VAL A 338 -8.91 -3.85 23.70
N SER A 339 -7.72 -3.28 23.92
CA SER A 339 -7.02 -3.41 25.20
C SER A 339 -7.79 -2.74 26.35
N PRO A 340 -8.23 -1.47 26.26
CA PRO A 340 -8.95 -0.83 27.35
C PRO A 340 -10.27 -1.50 27.70
N ILE A 341 -11.03 -1.98 26.72
CA ILE A 341 -12.35 -2.59 26.94
C ILE A 341 -12.21 -3.98 27.58
N LEU A 342 -11.30 -4.81 27.07
CA LEU A 342 -11.17 -6.18 27.57
C LEU A 342 -10.41 -6.26 28.90
N SER A 343 -9.54 -5.30 29.22
CA SER A 343 -8.87 -5.22 30.53
C SER A 343 -9.79 -4.65 31.64
N SER A 344 -10.94 -4.07 31.28
CA SER A 344 -11.91 -3.49 32.22
C SER A 344 -13.08 -4.45 32.49
N PRO A 345 -13.84 -4.28 33.60
CA PRO A 345 -15.08 -5.01 33.81
C PRO A 345 -16.07 -4.82 32.64
N PRO A 346 -16.85 -5.87 32.23
CA PRO A 346 -17.03 -7.15 32.89
C PRO A 346 -15.97 -8.22 32.55
N TYR A 347 -15.05 -7.98 31.60
CA TYR A 347 -14.11 -8.99 31.12
C TYR A 347 -12.93 -9.16 32.06
N SER A 348 -12.26 -8.08 32.43
CA SER A 348 -11.06 -8.07 33.32
C SER A 348 -10.00 -9.09 32.89
N TRP A 349 -9.70 -9.12 31.59
CA TRP A 349 -8.75 -10.10 31.02
C TRP A 349 -7.31 -9.72 31.31
N SER A 350 -6.46 -10.74 31.42
CA SER A 350 -5.04 -10.56 31.42
C SER A 350 -4.53 -10.07 30.05
N THR A 351 -3.35 -9.47 30.03
CA THR A 351 -2.76 -8.90 28.80
C THR A 351 -2.54 -9.97 27.72
N GLY A 352 -2.18 -11.21 28.12
CA GLY A 352 -2.06 -12.35 27.21
C GLY A 352 -3.41 -12.75 26.60
N ALA A 353 -4.48 -12.78 27.41
CA ALA A 353 -5.82 -13.08 26.91
C ALA A 353 -6.32 -11.98 25.95
N VAL A 354 -6.01 -10.70 26.21
CA VAL A 354 -6.25 -9.59 25.27
C VAL A 354 -5.48 -9.80 23.97
N GLY A 355 -4.25 -10.29 24.04
CA GLY A 355 -3.46 -10.63 22.85
C GLY A 355 -4.12 -11.73 22.00
N LEU A 356 -4.74 -12.75 22.60
CA LEU A 356 -5.38 -13.86 21.88
C LEU A 356 -6.55 -13.41 20.99
N ILE A 357 -7.25 -12.33 21.32
CA ILE A 357 -8.38 -11.85 20.50
C ILE A 357 -7.94 -11.47 19.09
N TYR A 358 -6.67 -11.10 18.89
CA TYR A 358 -6.11 -10.71 17.59
C TYR A 358 -6.00 -11.88 16.60
N VAL A 359 -6.22 -13.13 17.03
CA VAL A 359 -6.34 -14.30 16.13
C VAL A 359 -7.52 -14.13 15.18
N GLY A 360 -8.67 -13.58 15.65
CA GLY A 360 -9.81 -13.27 14.78
C GLY A 360 -9.46 -12.31 13.65
N PRO A 361 -8.93 -11.11 13.94
CA PRO A 361 -8.35 -10.19 12.96
C PRO A 361 -7.34 -10.80 12.00
N PHE A 362 -6.43 -11.64 12.49
CA PHE A 362 -5.44 -12.32 11.63
C PHE A 362 -6.10 -13.23 10.57
N ILE A 363 -7.08 -14.05 10.98
CA ILE A 363 -7.85 -14.88 10.07
C ILE A 363 -8.66 -14.01 9.10
N GLY A 364 -9.28 -12.93 9.59
CA GLY A 364 -9.99 -11.96 8.77
C GLY A 364 -9.11 -11.33 7.70
N ALA A 365 -7.89 -10.93 8.04
CA ALA A 365 -6.91 -10.37 7.11
C ALA A 365 -6.51 -11.36 6.01
N ALA A 366 -6.26 -12.62 6.37
CA ALA A 366 -5.93 -13.67 5.41
C ALA A 366 -7.07 -13.91 4.40
N LEU A 367 -8.30 -14.06 4.89
CA LEU A 367 -9.48 -14.24 4.05
C LEU A 367 -9.76 -13.01 3.19
N GLY A 368 -9.60 -11.79 3.73
CA GLY A 368 -9.74 -10.53 3.01
C GLY A 368 -8.73 -10.37 1.86
N SER A 369 -7.49 -10.79 2.08
CA SER A 369 -6.45 -10.79 1.06
C SER A 369 -6.75 -11.76 -0.09
N ILE A 370 -7.26 -12.96 0.23
CA ILE A 370 -7.70 -13.95 -0.77
C ILE A 370 -8.89 -13.40 -1.58
N TRP A 371 -9.86 -12.77 -0.90
CA TRP A 371 -11.01 -12.15 -1.54
C TRP A 371 -10.61 -11.06 -2.53
N ALA A 372 -9.77 -10.13 -2.08
CA ALA A 372 -9.35 -8.98 -2.89
C ALA A 372 -8.44 -9.37 -4.07
N GLY A 373 -7.58 -10.38 -3.89
CA GLY A 373 -6.71 -10.86 -4.96
C GLY A 373 -7.46 -11.78 -5.94
N HIS A 374 -7.76 -13.00 -5.50
CA HIS A 374 -8.25 -14.04 -6.42
C HIS A 374 -9.70 -13.84 -6.86
N ILE A 375 -10.61 -13.50 -5.94
CA ILE A 375 -12.04 -13.46 -6.25
C ILE A 375 -12.39 -12.16 -6.98
N ALA A 376 -11.87 -11.02 -6.53
CA ALA A 376 -12.12 -9.74 -7.17
C ALA A 376 -11.54 -9.70 -8.60
N ASP A 377 -10.33 -10.25 -8.83
CA ASP A 377 -9.73 -10.30 -10.15
C ASP A 377 -10.52 -11.21 -11.10
N ARG A 378 -10.97 -12.40 -10.64
CA ARG A 378 -11.83 -13.28 -11.44
C ARG A 378 -13.15 -12.61 -11.82
N LEU A 379 -13.79 -11.92 -10.86
CA LEU A 379 -15.04 -11.22 -11.13
C LEU A 379 -14.84 -10.09 -12.15
N THR A 380 -13.76 -9.33 -12.03
CA THR A 380 -13.40 -8.28 -13.00
C THR A 380 -13.22 -8.85 -14.40
N LEU A 381 -12.57 -10.01 -14.56
CA LEU A 381 -12.40 -10.67 -15.86
C LEU A 381 -13.74 -11.16 -16.44
N ILE A 382 -14.63 -11.72 -15.60
CA ILE A 382 -15.98 -12.15 -16.04
C ILE A 382 -16.79 -10.94 -16.52
N LEU A 383 -16.76 -9.83 -15.78
CA LEU A 383 -17.45 -8.59 -16.16
C LEU A 383 -16.88 -7.98 -17.45
N ALA A 384 -15.56 -7.98 -17.61
CA ALA A 384 -14.91 -7.50 -18.83
C ALA A 384 -15.30 -8.35 -20.06
N ARG A 385 -15.36 -9.68 -19.93
CA ARG A 385 -15.85 -10.57 -21.00
C ARG A 385 -17.31 -10.28 -21.38
N ARG A 386 -18.18 -9.99 -20.38
CA ARG A 386 -19.56 -9.57 -20.63
C ARG A 386 -19.67 -8.20 -21.30
N ASN A 387 -18.68 -7.34 -21.10
CA ASN A 387 -18.58 -5.99 -21.68
C ASN A 387 -17.81 -5.99 -23.02
N LYS A 388 -18.01 -6.99 -23.85
CA LYS A 388 -17.39 -7.14 -25.20
C LYS A 388 -15.85 -7.07 -25.18
N GLY A 389 -15.22 -7.59 -24.12
CA GLY A 389 -13.77 -7.57 -23.97
C GLY A 389 -13.18 -6.22 -23.50
N ILE A 390 -13.99 -5.23 -23.18
CA ILE A 390 -13.51 -3.96 -22.65
C ILE A 390 -13.42 -4.05 -21.13
N ARG A 391 -12.19 -3.98 -20.61
CA ARG A 391 -11.92 -3.91 -19.19
C ARG A 391 -11.94 -2.45 -18.75
N GLU A 392 -12.89 -2.10 -17.88
CA GLU A 392 -12.97 -0.81 -17.23
C GLU A 392 -12.58 -0.95 -15.76
N PRO A 393 -11.78 -0.02 -15.19
CA PRO A 393 -11.39 -0.08 -13.78
C PRO A 393 -12.58 -0.14 -12.82
N GLU A 394 -13.70 0.49 -13.17
CA GLU A 394 -14.94 0.51 -12.38
C GLU A 394 -15.52 -0.90 -12.15
N GLN A 395 -15.25 -1.85 -13.04
CA GLN A 395 -15.70 -3.25 -12.87
C GLN A 395 -15.07 -3.90 -11.64
N ARG A 396 -13.89 -3.43 -11.21
CA ARG A 396 -13.19 -3.88 -10.02
C ARG A 396 -13.86 -3.46 -8.71
N LEU A 397 -14.76 -2.47 -8.74
CA LEU A 397 -15.42 -1.95 -7.54
C LEU A 397 -16.60 -2.82 -7.05
N TRP A 398 -17.14 -3.72 -7.86
CA TRP A 398 -18.29 -4.56 -7.46
C TRP A 398 -18.07 -5.41 -6.21
N PRO A 399 -16.90 -6.02 -5.96
CA PRO A 399 -16.64 -6.76 -4.73
C PRO A 399 -16.68 -5.92 -3.45
N LEU A 400 -16.67 -4.57 -3.53
CA LEU A 400 -16.83 -3.68 -2.37
C LEU A 400 -18.21 -3.77 -1.71
N VAL A 401 -19.23 -4.27 -2.42
CA VAL A 401 -20.57 -4.52 -1.84
C VAL A 401 -20.44 -5.37 -0.59
N LEU A 402 -19.74 -6.50 -0.70
CA LEU A 402 -19.55 -7.42 0.43
C LEU A 402 -18.75 -6.77 1.55
N ALA A 403 -17.65 -6.07 1.20
CA ALA A 403 -16.82 -5.39 2.16
C ALA A 403 -17.61 -4.31 2.95
N GLY A 404 -18.45 -3.51 2.28
CA GLY A 404 -19.25 -2.48 2.93
C GLY A 404 -20.27 -3.06 3.93
N ILE A 405 -20.97 -4.13 3.55
CA ILE A 405 -21.95 -4.80 4.42
C ILE A 405 -21.25 -5.44 5.62
N LEU A 406 -20.15 -6.16 5.39
CA LEU A 406 -19.42 -6.83 6.46
C LEU A 406 -18.72 -5.86 7.41
N SER A 407 -18.29 -4.68 6.93
CA SER A 407 -17.77 -3.61 7.81
C SER A 407 -18.82 -3.15 8.82
N CYS A 408 -20.04 -2.90 8.36
CA CYS A 408 -21.14 -2.52 9.23
C CYS A 408 -21.47 -3.62 10.27
N ILE A 409 -21.59 -4.86 9.80
CA ILE A 409 -21.90 -6.02 10.67
C ILE A 409 -20.79 -6.21 11.71
N GLY A 410 -19.53 -6.18 11.33
CA GLY A 410 -18.38 -6.35 12.23
C GLY A 410 -18.33 -5.30 13.33
N LEU A 411 -18.56 -4.02 13.00
CA LEU A 411 -18.63 -2.92 13.97
C LEU A 411 -19.79 -3.08 14.94
N ILE A 412 -20.96 -3.46 14.46
CA ILE A 412 -22.15 -3.67 15.29
C ILE A 412 -21.94 -4.86 16.25
N ILE A 413 -21.41 -5.98 15.76
CA ILE A 413 -21.12 -7.16 16.60
C ILE A 413 -20.11 -6.79 17.69
N TRP A 414 -19.03 -6.08 17.35
CA TRP A 414 -18.04 -5.63 18.31
C TRP A 414 -18.65 -4.71 19.38
N GLY A 415 -19.35 -3.66 18.96
CA GLY A 415 -19.89 -2.65 19.88
C GLY A 415 -20.98 -3.16 20.80
N ILE A 416 -21.97 -3.90 20.26
CA ILE A 416 -23.07 -4.49 21.06
C ILE A 416 -22.51 -5.61 21.94
N GLY A 417 -21.65 -6.47 21.40
CA GLY A 417 -21.03 -7.55 22.14
C GLY A 417 -20.22 -7.05 23.34
N ALA A 418 -19.38 -6.03 23.13
CA ALA A 418 -18.58 -5.43 24.19
C ALA A 418 -19.45 -4.73 25.25
N ALA A 419 -20.53 -4.05 24.85
CA ALA A 419 -21.42 -3.35 25.77
C ALA A 419 -22.23 -4.30 26.68
N HIS A 420 -22.57 -5.50 26.19
CA HIS A 420 -23.39 -6.46 26.93
C HIS A 420 -22.59 -7.64 27.52
N GLY A 421 -21.26 -7.58 27.52
CA GLY A 421 -20.44 -8.65 28.08
C GLY A 421 -20.58 -9.99 27.33
N ALA A 422 -20.75 -9.95 26.00
CA ALA A 422 -20.92 -11.14 25.19
C ALA A 422 -19.70 -12.08 25.27
N HIS A 423 -19.92 -13.35 24.97
CA HIS A 423 -18.84 -14.34 24.97
C HIS A 423 -17.70 -13.95 24.01
N TRP A 424 -16.47 -14.18 24.40
CA TRP A 424 -15.27 -13.80 23.66
C TRP A 424 -15.27 -14.21 22.19
N ALA A 425 -15.85 -15.38 21.87
CA ALA A 425 -15.89 -15.86 20.49
C ALA A 425 -16.71 -14.93 19.57
N VAL A 426 -17.79 -14.32 20.08
CA VAL A 426 -18.60 -13.34 19.33
C VAL A 426 -17.77 -12.12 19.01
N LEU A 427 -16.98 -11.64 19.98
CA LEU A 427 -16.09 -10.50 19.81
C LEU A 427 -14.98 -10.80 18.80
N ALA A 428 -14.34 -11.96 18.89
CA ALA A 428 -13.29 -12.39 17.96
C ALA A 428 -13.82 -12.52 16.53
N VAL A 429 -15.02 -13.08 16.34
CA VAL A 429 -15.68 -13.18 15.03
C VAL A 429 -16.03 -11.80 14.49
N GLY A 430 -16.58 -10.90 15.33
CA GLY A 430 -16.91 -9.53 14.94
C GLY A 430 -15.67 -8.77 14.44
N LEU A 431 -14.56 -8.86 15.17
CA LEU A 431 -13.28 -8.28 14.79
C LEU A 431 -12.72 -8.91 13.51
N GLY A 432 -12.83 -10.23 13.36
CA GLY A 432 -12.40 -10.93 12.15
C GLY A 432 -13.17 -10.49 10.91
N ILE A 433 -14.50 -10.36 11.00
CA ILE A 433 -15.36 -9.85 9.92
C ILE A 433 -14.98 -8.39 9.56
N LEU A 434 -14.76 -7.55 10.56
CA LEU A 434 -14.38 -6.16 10.35
C LEU A 434 -13.04 -6.05 9.63
N ILE A 435 -12.03 -6.80 10.05
CA ILE A 435 -10.70 -6.78 9.42
C ILE A 435 -10.72 -7.41 8.03
N PHE A 436 -11.52 -8.46 7.80
CA PHE A 436 -11.77 -8.95 6.45
C PHE A 436 -12.24 -7.80 5.53
N SER A 437 -13.23 -7.03 5.98
CA SER A 437 -13.76 -5.90 5.23
C SER A 437 -12.71 -4.80 5.00
N CYS A 438 -11.93 -4.46 6.02
CA CYS A 438 -10.88 -3.44 5.93
C CYS A 438 -9.81 -3.83 4.90
N VAL A 439 -9.30 -5.07 4.96
CA VAL A 439 -8.26 -5.55 4.04
C VAL A 439 -8.79 -5.70 2.62
N ALA A 440 -9.98 -6.30 2.46
CA ALA A 440 -10.61 -6.45 1.16
C ALA A 440 -10.92 -5.10 0.51
N GLY A 441 -11.54 -4.18 1.25
CA GLY A 441 -11.90 -2.85 0.79
C GLY A 441 -10.67 -2.05 0.37
N SER A 442 -9.66 -1.98 1.22
CA SER A 442 -8.40 -1.27 0.98
C SER A 442 -7.69 -1.76 -0.29
N SER A 443 -7.53 -3.07 -0.42
CA SER A 443 -6.83 -3.68 -1.56
C SER A 443 -7.55 -3.45 -2.89
N ILE A 444 -8.89 -3.54 -2.90
CA ILE A 444 -9.70 -3.31 -4.11
C ILE A 444 -9.59 -1.85 -4.56
N VAL A 445 -9.72 -0.90 -3.62
CA VAL A 445 -9.73 0.52 -3.93
C VAL A 445 -8.34 1.00 -4.36
N LEU A 446 -7.27 0.51 -3.72
CA LEU A 446 -5.90 0.81 -4.13
C LEU A 446 -5.59 0.26 -5.52
N SER A 447 -6.00 -0.97 -5.81
CA SER A 447 -5.87 -1.56 -7.14
C SER A 447 -6.65 -0.78 -8.20
N TYR A 448 -7.84 -0.27 -7.88
CA TYR A 448 -8.61 0.63 -8.75
C TYR A 448 -7.82 1.91 -9.06
N ASN A 449 -7.16 2.51 -8.05
CA ASN A 449 -6.31 3.69 -8.26
C ASN A 449 -5.18 3.41 -9.25
N VAL A 450 -4.47 2.29 -9.09
CA VAL A 450 -3.37 1.88 -9.99
C VAL A 450 -3.90 1.62 -11.40
N ASP A 451 -5.03 0.93 -11.55
CA ASP A 451 -5.64 0.65 -12.86
C ASP A 451 -6.07 1.95 -13.57
N CYS A 452 -6.56 2.97 -12.84
CA CYS A 452 -6.98 4.26 -13.41
C CYS A 452 -5.79 5.15 -13.83
N PHE A 453 -4.69 5.12 -13.08
CA PHE A 453 -3.59 6.08 -13.17
C PHE A 453 -2.23 5.38 -13.26
N LYS A 454 -2.05 4.46 -14.21
CA LYS A 454 -0.84 3.62 -14.36
C LYS A 454 0.45 4.42 -14.38
N ASP A 455 0.55 5.44 -15.24
CA ASP A 455 1.79 6.21 -15.46
C ASP A 455 2.14 7.20 -14.34
N MET A 456 1.21 7.43 -13.40
CA MET A 456 1.42 8.25 -12.21
C MET A 456 1.04 7.51 -10.92
N SER A 457 1.03 6.17 -10.96
CA SER A 457 0.58 5.33 -9.85
C SER A 457 1.35 5.59 -8.55
N GLY A 458 2.66 5.76 -8.61
CA GLY A 458 3.47 6.06 -7.41
C GLY A 458 3.09 7.39 -6.74
N GLU A 459 2.91 8.47 -7.52
CA GLU A 459 2.51 9.78 -6.98
C GLU A 459 1.05 9.77 -6.49
N SER A 460 0.15 9.11 -7.23
CA SER A 460 -1.27 8.98 -6.84
C SER A 460 -1.44 8.13 -5.57
N THR A 461 -0.62 7.08 -5.40
CA THR A 461 -0.62 6.27 -4.18
C THR A 461 -0.21 7.09 -2.95
N VAL A 462 0.81 7.95 -3.05
CA VAL A 462 1.17 8.86 -1.94
C VAL A 462 0.02 9.81 -1.62
N SER A 463 -0.68 10.35 -2.63
CA SER A 463 -1.88 11.18 -2.40
C SER A 463 -2.95 10.43 -1.60
N VAL A 464 -3.21 9.18 -1.94
CA VAL A 464 -4.14 8.28 -1.24
C VAL A 464 -3.69 8.03 0.20
N ILE A 465 -2.40 7.77 0.42
CA ILE A 465 -1.78 7.52 1.74
C ILE A 465 -1.93 8.75 2.66
N ILE A 466 -1.73 9.97 2.13
CA ILE A 466 -1.89 11.21 2.90
C ILE A 466 -3.33 11.34 3.41
N VAL A 467 -4.33 11.16 2.54
CA VAL A 467 -5.76 11.22 2.94
C VAL A 467 -6.06 10.14 3.98
N ARG A 468 -5.64 8.90 3.72
CA ARG A 468 -5.84 7.76 4.61
C ARG A 468 -5.29 8.01 6.02
N ASN A 469 -4.05 8.44 6.11
CA ASN A 469 -3.40 8.65 7.40
C ASN A 469 -3.92 9.89 8.13
N THR A 470 -4.36 10.92 7.39
CA THR A 470 -5.04 12.09 7.98
C THR A 470 -6.38 11.71 8.59
N LEU A 471 -7.17 10.84 7.91
CA LEU A 471 -8.41 10.30 8.47
C LEU A 471 -8.15 9.39 9.67
N GLY A 472 -7.13 8.54 9.61
CA GLY A 472 -6.70 7.70 10.73
C GLY A 472 -6.31 8.51 11.97
N PHE A 473 -5.61 9.63 11.76
CA PHE A 473 -5.32 10.59 12.82
C PHE A 473 -6.59 11.20 13.43
N ALA A 474 -7.50 11.70 12.58
CA ALA A 474 -8.73 12.33 13.04
C ALA A 474 -9.58 11.38 13.89
N ILE A 475 -9.74 10.12 13.46
CA ILE A 475 -10.51 9.14 14.21
C ILE A 475 -9.83 8.74 15.53
N SER A 476 -8.48 8.67 15.55
CA SER A 476 -7.74 8.37 16.79
C SER A 476 -7.91 9.43 17.87
N TYR A 477 -8.13 10.70 17.47
CA TYR A 477 -8.48 11.76 18.41
C TYR A 477 -9.95 11.74 18.83
N GLY A 478 -10.84 11.33 17.93
CA GLY A 478 -12.28 11.37 18.16
C GLY A 478 -12.85 10.15 18.87
N ILE A 479 -12.22 8.97 18.73
CA ILE A 479 -12.85 7.71 19.15
C ILE A 479 -13.06 7.60 20.65
N THR A 480 -12.08 7.99 21.48
CA THR A 480 -12.18 7.89 22.93
C THR A 480 -13.31 8.78 23.48
N PRO A 481 -13.38 10.09 23.20
CA PRO A 481 -14.52 10.91 23.63
C PRO A 481 -15.84 10.46 23.00
N TRP A 482 -15.82 9.89 21.79
CA TRP A 482 -17.03 9.43 21.12
C TRP A 482 -17.71 8.29 21.88
N TYR A 483 -16.98 7.20 22.19
CA TYR A 483 -17.59 6.08 22.93
C TYR A 483 -17.82 6.40 24.42
N SER A 484 -17.02 7.30 25.02
CA SER A 484 -17.21 7.72 26.40
C SER A 484 -18.50 8.53 26.61
N ASN A 485 -18.86 9.39 25.64
CA ASN A 485 -20.06 10.24 25.73
C ASN A 485 -21.34 9.52 25.27
N MET A 486 -21.28 8.68 24.24
CA MET A 486 -22.46 8.01 23.67
C MET A 486 -22.68 6.57 24.16
N GLY A 487 -21.72 6.01 24.88
CA GLY A 487 -21.66 4.60 25.22
C GLY A 487 -21.20 3.73 24.05
N LEU A 488 -20.64 2.57 24.37
CA LEU A 488 -20.08 1.64 23.37
C LEU A 488 -21.09 1.22 22.32
N GLN A 489 -22.29 0.79 22.75
CA GLN A 489 -23.33 0.31 21.85
C GLN A 489 -23.70 1.35 20.78
N ASN A 490 -24.11 2.55 21.19
CA ASN A 490 -24.59 3.58 20.26
C ASN A 490 -23.46 4.10 19.36
N CYS A 491 -22.26 4.27 19.91
CA CYS A 491 -21.09 4.68 19.15
C CYS A 491 -20.79 3.71 17.99
N PHE A 492 -20.74 2.40 18.27
CA PHE A 492 -20.41 1.42 17.23
C PHE A 492 -21.55 1.11 16.26
N ILE A 493 -22.81 1.24 16.67
CA ILE A 493 -23.95 1.21 15.74
C ILE A 493 -23.85 2.38 14.77
N MET A 494 -23.63 3.61 15.26
CA MET A 494 -23.47 4.78 14.42
C MET A 494 -22.25 4.64 13.49
N ALA A 495 -21.11 4.15 14.01
CA ALA A 495 -19.92 3.87 13.23
C ALA A 495 -20.17 2.84 12.11
N GLY A 496 -20.95 1.80 12.39
CA GLY A 496 -21.35 0.79 11.39
C GLY A 496 -22.15 1.39 10.24
N PHE A 497 -23.18 2.18 10.52
CA PHE A 497 -23.97 2.84 9.49
C PHE A 497 -23.16 3.92 8.75
N LEU A 498 -22.29 4.66 9.43
CA LEU A 498 -21.38 5.61 8.80
C LEU A 498 -20.43 4.89 7.83
N SER A 499 -19.86 3.75 8.26
CA SER A 499 -19.02 2.92 7.40
C SER A 499 -19.78 2.47 6.15
N LEU A 500 -20.99 1.95 6.32
CA LEU A 500 -21.82 1.48 5.21
C LEU A 500 -22.16 2.63 4.24
N GLY A 501 -22.52 3.80 4.77
CA GLY A 501 -22.84 4.98 3.96
C GLY A 501 -21.64 5.44 3.14
N CYS A 502 -20.47 5.56 3.76
CA CYS A 502 -19.24 5.96 3.07
C CYS A 502 -18.81 4.91 2.03
N MET A 503 -18.82 3.63 2.40
CA MET A 503 -18.49 2.56 1.46
C MET A 503 -19.45 2.53 0.27
N SER A 504 -20.76 2.78 0.46
CA SER A 504 -21.78 2.79 -0.59
C SER A 504 -21.51 3.83 -1.69
N THR A 505 -20.65 4.82 -1.45
CA THR A 505 -20.24 5.79 -2.47
C THR A 505 -19.53 5.15 -3.66
N PHE A 506 -19.08 3.87 -3.55
CA PHE A 506 -18.54 3.14 -4.71
C PHE A 506 -19.57 3.02 -5.85
N LEU A 507 -20.87 2.99 -5.56
CA LEU A 507 -21.93 2.98 -6.57
C LEU A 507 -21.89 4.25 -7.43
N PHE A 508 -21.64 5.40 -6.80
CA PHE A 508 -21.43 6.65 -7.55
C PHE A 508 -20.23 6.56 -8.49
N MET A 509 -19.13 5.94 -8.04
CA MET A 509 -17.95 5.76 -8.89
C MET A 509 -18.17 4.76 -10.02
N ILE A 510 -18.94 3.70 -9.82
CA ILE A 510 -19.34 2.81 -10.92
C ILE A 510 -20.14 3.58 -11.98
N TRP A 511 -21.03 4.48 -11.56
CA TRP A 511 -21.88 5.24 -12.49
C TRP A 511 -21.15 6.40 -13.17
N LYS A 512 -20.36 7.18 -12.43
CA LYS A 512 -19.72 8.43 -12.90
C LYS A 512 -18.21 8.34 -13.10
N GLY A 513 -17.54 7.27 -12.67
CA GLY A 513 -16.08 7.14 -12.67
C GLY A 513 -15.46 7.35 -14.06
N LYS A 514 -16.00 6.69 -15.09
CA LYS A 514 -15.57 6.88 -16.49
C LYS A 514 -15.69 8.34 -16.96
N SER A 515 -16.76 9.02 -16.60
CA SER A 515 -16.95 10.45 -16.94
C SER A 515 -15.93 11.35 -16.24
N LEU A 516 -15.62 11.06 -14.95
CA LEU A 516 -14.61 11.79 -14.20
C LEU A 516 -13.21 11.58 -14.81
N ARG A 517 -12.83 10.35 -15.16
CA ARG A 517 -11.56 10.04 -15.82
C ARG A 517 -11.45 10.76 -17.18
N ARG A 518 -12.51 10.76 -17.98
CA ARG A 518 -12.55 11.49 -19.26
C ARG A 518 -12.32 12.99 -19.07
N ARG A 519 -12.93 13.62 -18.06
CA ARG A 519 -12.73 15.06 -17.75
C ARG A 519 -11.29 15.36 -17.36
N CYS A 520 -10.62 14.42 -16.70
CA CYS A 520 -9.24 14.58 -16.24
C CYS A 520 -8.20 14.09 -17.27
N ALA A 521 -8.60 13.49 -18.39
CA ALA A 521 -7.70 12.85 -19.37
C ALA A 521 -6.61 13.79 -19.88
N LYS A 522 -6.94 15.02 -20.29
CA LYS A 522 -5.94 15.99 -20.76
C LYS A 522 -4.89 16.33 -19.70
N ARG A 523 -5.28 16.44 -18.44
CA ARG A 523 -4.34 16.68 -17.34
C ARG A 523 -3.48 15.45 -17.09
N TYR A 524 -4.08 14.26 -17.10
CA TYR A 524 -3.36 12.99 -16.92
C TYR A 524 -2.24 12.83 -17.95
N TRP A 525 -2.52 12.98 -19.24
CA TRP A 525 -1.50 12.86 -20.28
C TRP A 525 -0.41 13.92 -20.17
N SER A 526 -0.75 15.16 -19.77
CA SER A 526 0.28 16.18 -19.47
C SER A 526 1.19 15.82 -18.27
N TYR A 527 0.67 15.08 -17.28
CA TYR A 527 1.50 14.58 -16.17
C TYR A 527 2.40 13.42 -16.62
N ALA A 528 1.86 12.49 -17.41
CA ALA A 528 2.60 11.37 -17.97
C ALA A 528 3.79 11.86 -18.82
N GLU A 529 3.57 12.82 -19.73
CA GLU A 529 4.64 13.43 -20.54
C GLU A 529 5.74 14.07 -19.69
N LYS A 530 5.38 14.81 -18.65
CA LYS A 530 6.34 15.43 -17.73
C LYS A 530 7.13 14.40 -16.92
N GLY A 531 6.55 13.22 -16.67
CA GLY A 531 7.23 12.08 -16.07
C GLY A 531 8.33 11.54 -16.98
N ILE A 532 8.07 11.39 -18.29
CA ILE A 532 9.06 10.96 -19.29
C ILE A 532 10.25 11.95 -19.37
N HIS A 533 9.95 13.25 -19.48
CA HIS A 533 10.99 14.26 -19.56
C HIS A 533 11.77 14.46 -18.25
N ALA A 534 11.29 13.94 -17.13
CA ALA A 534 12.04 13.94 -15.88
C ALA A 534 12.95 12.71 -15.73
N ALA A 535 12.70 11.67 -16.54
CA ALA A 535 13.53 10.46 -16.59
C ALA A 535 14.62 10.54 -17.70
N ASN A 536 14.48 11.46 -18.67
CA ASN A 536 15.49 11.84 -19.66
C ASN A 536 16.22 13.10 -19.21
#